data_bbc6adeb7be5e0bae82449fa3e5038fe
#
_entry.id   bbc6adeb7be5e0bae82449fa3e5038fe
#
_cell.length_a   1.000
_cell.length_b   1.000
_cell.length_c   1.000
_cell.angle_alpha   90.00
_cell.angle_beta   90.00
_cell.angle_gamma   90.00
#
_symmetry.space_group_name_H-M   'P 1'
#
loop_
_entity.id
_entity.type
_entity.pdbx_description
1 polymer ?
#
loop_
_entity_poly.entity_id
_entity_poly.type
_entity_poly.pdbx_seq_one_letter_code
_entity_poly.pdbx_strand_id
1 'polypeptide(L)'
;KVMLYGEGWNMDNAVEKENRSHMHNYKKFPNYAHFNDTFRDTFRGTLHGKDFGYALGNQKLVKKALMVVTGSKDLFDYPSQSINYVECHDNYTFHDRMVQSMEHDKLLQDFATHAVIIARGIPFIHAGQEFYRTKKGVENSYNSPDDVNMIHWPKSQKAINKLRKLISIRNKYPMYRKNRALSKSNTLIKDNVIILKLSEKDILHKVYLKNDYSPFEIKRLDEKMIFGNDLINENNDTIILDKPGVYIIEKRG
;
A
#
# COMPACT_ATOMS: atom_id res chain seq x y z
N LYS A 1 21.49 -0.37 -13.41
CA LYS A 1 20.35 0.00 -14.27
C LYS A 1 19.64 1.18 -13.63
N VAL A 2 19.49 2.28 -14.36
CA VAL A 2 18.75 3.47 -13.90
C VAL A 2 17.25 3.20 -14.03
N MET A 3 16.47 3.59 -13.02
CA MET A 3 15.03 3.61 -13.08
C MET A 3 14.58 4.99 -13.56
N LEU A 4 13.72 5.00 -14.58
CA LEU A 4 13.12 6.22 -15.11
C LEU A 4 11.66 6.28 -14.66
N TYR A 5 11.25 7.40 -14.13
CA TYR A 5 9.85 7.61 -13.71
C TYR A 5 9.46 9.08 -13.77
N GLY A 6 8.16 9.33 -13.78
CA GLY A 6 7.57 10.65 -13.72
C GLY A 6 6.21 10.61 -13.04
N GLU A 7 5.63 11.79 -12.81
CA GLU A 7 4.32 11.92 -12.15
C GLU A 7 3.20 11.25 -12.95
N GLY A 8 3.30 11.29 -14.27
CA GLY A 8 2.35 10.61 -15.16
C GLY A 8 1.02 11.36 -15.33
N TRP A 9 0.98 12.64 -15.00
CA TRP A 9 -0.19 13.48 -15.26
C TRP A 9 -0.26 13.91 -16.72
N ASN A 10 -1.47 13.94 -17.27
CA ASN A 10 -1.69 14.49 -18.61
C ASN A 10 -1.83 16.01 -18.54
N MET A 11 -0.77 16.68 -18.09
CA MET A 11 -0.72 18.14 -18.00
C MET A 11 -0.73 18.76 -19.39
N ASP A 12 -1.38 19.93 -19.53
CA ASP A 12 -1.35 20.66 -20.77
C ASP A 12 0.03 21.27 -21.02
N ASN A 13 0.56 21.04 -22.22
CA ASN A 13 1.88 21.51 -22.65
C ASN A 13 1.97 21.49 -24.18
N ALA A 14 3.11 21.93 -24.73
CA ALA A 14 3.35 21.99 -26.16
C ALA A 14 3.48 20.64 -26.89
N VAL A 15 3.56 19.52 -26.11
CA VAL A 15 3.65 18.18 -26.71
C VAL A 15 2.25 17.67 -27.04
N GLU A 16 2.09 17.11 -28.23
CA GLU A 16 0.83 16.49 -28.66
C GLU A 16 0.40 15.38 -27.68
N LYS A 17 -0.91 15.30 -27.39
CA LYS A 17 -1.47 14.41 -26.33
C LYS A 17 -1.02 12.96 -26.46
N GLU A 18 -0.99 12.43 -27.67
CA GLU A 18 -0.57 11.06 -27.94
C GLU A 18 0.93 10.81 -27.70
N ASN A 19 1.74 11.86 -27.58
CA ASN A 19 3.18 11.79 -27.35
C ASN A 19 3.58 12.15 -25.92
N ARG A 20 2.63 12.55 -25.08
CA ARG A 20 2.89 12.88 -23.66
C ARG A 20 3.14 11.62 -22.85
N SER A 21 4.16 11.67 -21.99
CA SER A 21 4.43 10.60 -21.02
C SER A 21 3.48 10.72 -19.84
N HIS A 22 2.34 10.02 -19.89
CA HIS A 22 1.39 9.94 -18.79
C HIS A 22 0.87 8.52 -18.56
N MET A 23 0.25 8.29 -17.43
CA MET A 23 -0.18 6.99 -16.95
C MET A 23 -1.04 6.22 -17.98
N HIS A 24 -1.92 6.90 -18.73
CA HIS A 24 -2.78 6.25 -19.73
C HIS A 24 -2.10 6.03 -21.09
N ASN A 25 -0.89 6.56 -21.28
CA ASN A 25 -0.09 6.41 -22.50
C ASN A 25 1.14 5.49 -22.27
N TYR A 26 1.11 4.72 -21.21
CA TYR A 26 2.22 3.87 -20.73
C TYR A 26 2.79 2.90 -21.78
N LYS A 27 1.98 2.47 -22.74
CA LYS A 27 2.41 1.55 -23.81
C LYS A 27 3.49 2.15 -24.71
N LYS A 28 3.47 3.47 -24.92
CA LYS A 28 4.52 4.17 -25.66
C LYS A 28 5.81 4.34 -24.86
N PHE A 29 5.74 4.17 -23.53
CA PHE A 29 6.84 4.39 -22.61
C PHE A 29 7.08 3.16 -21.72
N PRO A 30 7.38 1.96 -22.28
CA PRO A 30 7.39 0.71 -21.54
C PRO A 30 8.46 0.64 -20.44
N ASN A 31 9.48 1.49 -20.52
CA ASN A 31 10.58 1.56 -19.55
C ASN A 31 10.40 2.65 -18.47
N TYR A 32 9.28 3.38 -18.51
CA TYR A 32 8.96 4.43 -17.55
C TYR A 32 7.95 3.93 -16.52
N ALA A 33 8.12 4.36 -15.28
CA ALA A 33 7.13 4.17 -14.24
C ALA A 33 6.36 5.50 -14.00
N HIS A 34 5.09 5.37 -13.60
CA HIS A 34 4.23 6.51 -13.31
C HIS A 34 3.60 6.36 -11.93
N PHE A 35 3.37 7.48 -11.25
CA PHE A 35 2.61 7.48 -10.01
C PHE A 35 1.19 6.96 -10.26
N ASN A 36 0.79 5.97 -9.48
CA ASN A 36 -0.48 5.27 -9.64
C ASN A 36 -1.56 5.87 -8.74
N ASP A 37 -2.26 6.88 -9.25
CA ASP A 37 -3.38 7.52 -8.55
C ASP A 37 -4.49 6.55 -8.21
N THR A 38 -4.72 5.56 -9.09
CA THR A 38 -5.73 4.54 -8.82
C THR A 38 -5.39 3.74 -7.56
N PHE A 39 -4.10 3.49 -7.30
CA PHE A 39 -3.66 2.87 -6.05
C PHE A 39 -3.95 3.79 -4.85
N ARG A 40 -3.50 5.05 -4.94
CA ARG A 40 -3.71 6.07 -3.90
C ARG A 40 -5.19 6.20 -3.55
N ASP A 41 -6.01 6.49 -4.54
CA ASP A 41 -7.44 6.76 -4.33
C ASP A 41 -8.19 5.52 -3.86
N THR A 42 -7.79 4.33 -4.31
CA THR A 42 -8.39 3.08 -3.83
C THR A 42 -8.10 2.86 -2.33
N PHE A 43 -6.89 3.15 -1.87
CA PHE A 43 -6.53 2.93 -0.47
C PHE A 43 -6.90 4.09 0.44
N ARG A 44 -6.64 5.31 0.04
CA ARG A 44 -6.81 6.51 0.86
C ARG A 44 -8.20 7.16 0.72
N GLY A 45 -8.80 7.06 -0.44
CA GLY A 45 -9.88 7.92 -0.92
C GLY A 45 -9.35 9.02 -1.84
N THR A 46 -10.26 9.72 -2.51
CA THR A 46 -9.92 10.76 -3.50
C THR A 46 -9.21 11.96 -2.85
N LEU A 47 -8.54 12.77 -3.66
CA LEU A 47 -7.75 13.91 -3.18
C LEU A 47 -8.57 14.92 -2.38
N HIS A 48 -9.70 15.34 -2.92
CA HIS A 48 -10.51 16.43 -2.39
C HIS A 48 -11.86 15.98 -1.81
N GLY A 49 -12.17 14.68 -1.92
CA GLY A 49 -13.42 14.10 -1.41
C GLY A 49 -13.37 13.82 0.09
N LYS A 50 -14.55 13.57 0.66
CA LYS A 50 -14.71 13.01 2.01
C LYS A 50 -14.94 11.50 1.99
N ASP A 51 -14.74 10.88 0.84
CA ASP A 51 -14.91 9.46 0.65
C ASP A 51 -13.81 8.66 1.35
N PHE A 52 -14.19 7.50 1.83
CA PHE A 52 -13.25 6.56 2.42
C PHE A 52 -12.66 5.64 1.35
N GLY A 53 -11.33 5.51 1.34
CA GLY A 53 -10.64 4.44 0.63
C GLY A 53 -10.79 3.09 1.31
N TYR A 54 -10.30 2.05 0.66
CA TYR A 54 -10.30 0.69 1.22
C TYR A 54 -9.59 0.63 2.58
N ALA A 55 -8.45 1.32 2.73
CA ALA A 55 -7.74 1.34 4.00
C ALA A 55 -8.51 2.02 5.14
N LEU A 56 -9.47 2.87 4.82
CA LEU A 56 -10.33 3.54 5.78
C LEU A 56 -11.68 2.83 5.98
N GLY A 57 -11.74 1.52 5.71
CA GLY A 57 -12.89 0.68 5.97
C GLY A 57 -13.92 0.58 4.83
N ASN A 58 -13.70 1.19 3.67
CA ASN A 58 -14.63 1.06 2.54
C ASN A 58 -14.52 -0.30 1.85
N GLN A 59 -15.23 -1.27 2.35
CA GLN A 59 -15.22 -2.66 1.85
C GLN A 59 -15.75 -2.81 0.42
N LYS A 60 -16.52 -1.84 -0.11
CA LYS A 60 -16.98 -1.85 -1.52
C LYS A 60 -15.81 -1.79 -2.49
N LEU A 61 -14.66 -1.28 -2.05
CA LEU A 61 -13.44 -1.17 -2.86
C LEU A 61 -12.55 -2.42 -2.83
N VAL A 62 -12.92 -3.50 -2.13
CA VAL A 62 -12.08 -4.70 -1.97
C VAL A 62 -11.59 -5.30 -3.30
N LYS A 63 -12.45 -5.36 -4.32
CA LYS A 63 -12.05 -5.86 -5.66
C LYS A 63 -11.05 -4.93 -6.34
N LYS A 64 -11.23 -3.62 -6.21
CA LYS A 64 -10.30 -2.61 -6.75
C LYS A 64 -8.98 -2.62 -5.99
N ALA A 65 -9.03 -2.77 -4.67
CA ALA A 65 -7.85 -2.93 -3.82
C ALA A 65 -7.06 -4.20 -4.21
N LEU A 66 -7.74 -5.33 -4.43
CA LEU A 66 -7.10 -6.55 -4.95
C LEU A 66 -6.40 -6.29 -6.29
N MET A 67 -7.06 -5.63 -7.23
CA MET A 67 -6.49 -5.32 -8.55
C MET A 67 -5.20 -4.50 -8.43
N VAL A 68 -5.21 -3.43 -7.62
CA VAL A 68 -4.01 -2.56 -7.50
C VAL A 68 -2.87 -3.21 -6.73
N VAL A 69 -3.14 -3.99 -5.67
CA VAL A 69 -2.06 -4.68 -4.94
C VAL A 69 -1.44 -5.83 -5.71
N THR A 70 -2.17 -6.42 -6.64
CA THR A 70 -1.68 -7.55 -7.45
C THR A 70 -0.88 -7.12 -8.69
N GLY A 71 -0.74 -5.82 -8.95
CA GLY A 71 0.12 -5.27 -10.00
C GLY A 71 -0.58 -4.42 -11.04
N SER A 72 -1.79 -3.94 -10.75
CA SER A 72 -2.53 -2.94 -11.56
C SER A 72 -2.63 -3.29 -13.05
N LYS A 73 -2.89 -4.57 -13.36
CA LYS A 73 -2.87 -5.11 -14.73
C LYS A 73 -3.90 -4.47 -15.68
N ASP A 74 -4.92 -3.81 -15.11
CA ASP A 74 -5.92 -3.09 -15.90
C ASP A 74 -5.44 -1.67 -16.28
N LEU A 75 -4.27 -1.26 -15.76
CA LEU A 75 -3.66 0.06 -15.96
C LEU A 75 -2.28 -0.02 -16.62
N PHE A 76 -1.53 -1.11 -16.40
CA PHE A 76 -0.15 -1.27 -16.84
C PHE A 76 0.12 -2.70 -17.32
N ASP A 77 1.04 -2.86 -18.26
CA ASP A 77 1.48 -4.18 -18.74
C ASP A 77 2.35 -4.88 -17.68
N TYR A 78 3.15 -4.10 -16.96
CA TYR A 78 4.10 -4.61 -15.96
C TYR A 78 4.01 -3.84 -14.65
N PRO A 79 4.10 -4.52 -13.50
CA PRO A 79 4.16 -3.87 -12.20
C PRO A 79 5.27 -2.82 -12.06
N SER A 80 6.40 -2.97 -12.77
CA SER A 80 7.49 -1.98 -12.78
C SER A 80 7.12 -0.62 -13.38
N GLN A 81 5.97 -0.51 -14.02
CA GLN A 81 5.45 0.77 -14.53
C GLN A 81 4.59 1.52 -13.50
N SER A 82 4.26 0.86 -12.37
CA SER A 82 3.39 1.41 -11.32
C SER A 82 4.20 1.83 -10.10
N ILE A 83 4.20 3.11 -9.77
CA ILE A 83 4.66 3.62 -8.47
C ILE A 83 3.46 3.66 -7.55
N ASN A 84 3.42 2.74 -6.59
CA ASN A 84 2.34 2.62 -5.63
C ASN A 84 2.59 3.53 -4.44
N TYR A 85 1.61 4.33 -4.08
CA TYR A 85 1.71 5.28 -2.99
C TYR A 85 0.33 5.57 -2.38
N VAL A 86 0.29 6.16 -1.22
CA VAL A 86 -0.93 6.65 -0.57
C VAL A 86 -0.84 8.13 -0.20
N GLU A 87 0.37 8.68 -0.12
CA GLU A 87 0.65 10.11 0.00
C GLU A 87 1.99 10.47 -0.66
N CYS A 88 2.17 11.73 -1.00
CA CYS A 88 3.43 12.32 -1.46
C CYS A 88 3.57 13.73 -0.86
N HIS A 89 4.54 14.53 -1.33
CA HIS A 89 4.70 15.91 -0.87
C HIS A 89 3.55 16.82 -1.26
N ASP A 90 2.90 16.54 -2.39
CA ASP A 90 1.70 17.25 -2.84
C ASP A 90 0.47 16.80 -2.07
N ASN A 91 -0.50 17.70 -1.96
CA ASN A 91 -1.79 17.46 -1.30
C ASN A 91 -1.63 17.13 0.20
N TYR A 92 -2.69 16.64 0.82
CA TYR A 92 -2.69 16.25 2.23
C TYR A 92 -1.81 15.03 2.49
N THR A 93 -1.16 14.98 3.66
CA THR A 93 -0.63 13.71 4.17
C THR A 93 -1.78 12.72 4.39
N PHE A 94 -1.49 11.44 4.57
CA PHE A 94 -2.53 10.47 4.89
C PHE A 94 -3.21 10.80 6.24
N HIS A 95 -2.42 11.19 7.22
CA HIS A 95 -2.92 11.68 8.50
C HIS A 95 -3.91 12.84 8.31
N ASP A 96 -3.49 13.92 7.63
CA ASP A 96 -4.33 15.10 7.44
C ASP A 96 -5.60 14.78 6.64
N ARG A 97 -5.50 13.89 5.65
CA ARG A 97 -6.66 13.44 4.87
C ARG A 97 -7.63 12.62 5.72
N MET A 98 -7.12 11.77 6.62
CA MET A 98 -7.95 10.95 7.51
C MET A 98 -8.74 11.83 8.47
N VAL A 99 -8.10 12.79 9.13
CA VAL A 99 -8.74 13.64 10.16
C VAL A 99 -9.81 14.60 9.60
N GLN A 100 -9.88 14.76 8.28
CA GLN A 100 -11.00 15.49 7.66
C GLN A 100 -12.31 14.71 7.68
N SER A 101 -12.28 13.41 7.89
CA SER A 101 -13.43 12.54 7.73
C SER A 101 -13.69 11.63 8.94
N MET A 102 -12.67 11.40 9.77
CA MET A 102 -12.75 10.54 10.96
C MET A 102 -11.61 10.89 11.93
N GLU A 103 -11.66 10.37 13.14
CA GLU A 103 -10.51 10.44 14.05
C GLU A 103 -9.30 9.66 13.49
N HIS A 104 -8.10 10.13 13.81
CA HIS A 104 -6.88 9.47 13.34
C HIS A 104 -6.73 8.08 13.95
N ASP A 105 -6.77 7.07 13.10
CA ASP A 105 -6.54 5.68 13.45
C ASP A 105 -5.18 5.21 12.91
N LYS A 106 -4.24 4.98 13.83
CA LYS A 106 -2.88 4.55 13.48
C LYS A 106 -2.84 3.19 12.79
N LEU A 107 -3.74 2.26 13.14
CA LEU A 107 -3.74 0.93 12.53
C LEU A 107 -4.22 0.97 11.07
N LEU A 108 -5.20 1.82 10.76
CA LEU A 108 -5.66 2.02 9.38
C LEU A 108 -4.57 2.71 8.54
N GLN A 109 -3.86 3.69 9.11
CA GLN A 109 -2.74 4.32 8.40
C GLN A 109 -1.54 3.37 8.24
N ASP A 110 -1.19 2.60 9.26
CA ASP A 110 -0.17 1.53 9.16
C ASP A 110 -0.56 0.51 8.09
N PHE A 111 -1.83 0.08 8.07
CA PHE A 111 -2.33 -0.84 7.05
C PHE A 111 -2.13 -0.30 5.64
N ALA A 112 -2.50 0.97 5.37
CA ALA A 112 -2.31 1.60 4.07
C ALA A 112 -0.82 1.64 3.67
N THR A 113 0.05 2.06 4.59
CA THR A 113 1.50 2.13 4.37
C THR A 113 2.11 0.74 4.12
N HIS A 114 1.68 -0.26 4.89
CA HIS A 114 2.12 -1.64 4.72
C HIS A 114 1.64 -2.26 3.40
N ALA A 115 0.42 -1.91 2.95
CA ALA A 115 -0.11 -2.36 1.67
C ALA A 115 0.73 -1.85 0.49
N VAL A 116 1.27 -0.62 0.55
CA VAL A 116 2.22 -0.10 -0.45
C VAL A 116 3.45 -0.99 -0.55
N ILE A 117 4.01 -1.42 0.59
CA ILE A 117 5.21 -2.28 0.62
C ILE A 117 4.92 -3.69 0.09
N ILE A 118 3.73 -4.25 0.35
CA ILE A 118 3.38 -5.62 -0.05
C ILE A 118 2.98 -5.71 -1.52
N ALA A 119 2.43 -4.64 -2.07
CA ALA A 119 1.92 -4.62 -3.43
C ALA A 119 2.99 -4.92 -4.50
N ARG A 120 2.55 -5.54 -5.60
CA ARG A 120 3.34 -5.61 -6.84
C ARG A 120 3.50 -4.19 -7.39
N GLY A 121 4.71 -3.87 -7.83
CA GLY A 121 5.08 -2.55 -8.32
C GLY A 121 6.20 -1.93 -7.51
N ILE A 122 6.41 -0.65 -7.69
CA ILE A 122 7.45 0.14 -7.03
C ILE A 122 6.81 0.82 -5.82
N PRO A 123 7.19 0.48 -4.59
CA PRO A 123 6.67 1.17 -3.41
C PRO A 123 7.30 2.56 -3.29
N PHE A 124 6.47 3.55 -3.02
CA PHE A 124 6.87 4.91 -2.70
C PHE A 124 6.32 5.31 -1.33
N ILE A 125 7.19 5.78 -0.46
CA ILE A 125 6.86 6.25 0.90
C ILE A 125 7.30 7.70 1.03
N HIS A 126 6.37 8.58 1.37
CA HIS A 126 6.66 9.96 1.70
C HIS A 126 7.39 10.04 3.05
N ALA A 127 8.41 10.89 3.14
CA ALA A 127 9.21 11.04 4.36
C ALA A 127 8.32 11.51 5.54
N GLY A 128 8.26 10.69 6.58
CA GLY A 128 7.41 10.92 7.75
C GLY A 128 6.07 10.18 7.74
N GLN A 129 5.70 9.54 6.64
CA GLN A 129 4.49 8.73 6.55
C GLN A 129 4.46 7.62 7.61
N GLU A 130 5.61 7.01 7.87
CA GLU A 130 5.80 5.90 8.79
C GLU A 130 5.63 6.26 10.27
N PHE A 131 5.58 7.53 10.60
CA PHE A 131 5.29 8.02 11.95
C PHE A 131 4.20 9.10 11.96
N TYR A 132 3.30 9.04 10.97
CA TYR A 132 2.05 9.80 10.93
C TYR A 132 2.25 11.31 10.82
N ARG A 133 3.26 11.74 10.03
CA ARG A 133 3.53 13.17 9.80
C ARG A 133 2.25 13.90 9.38
N THR A 134 2.04 15.06 9.98
CA THR A 134 1.02 16.03 9.60
C THR A 134 1.66 17.28 9.00
N LYS A 135 1.00 17.87 8.02
CA LYS A 135 1.25 19.24 7.54
C LYS A 135 0.24 20.22 8.13
N LYS A 136 -0.31 19.89 9.31
CA LYS A 136 -1.32 20.70 10.02
C LYS A 136 -2.56 21.02 9.17
N GLY A 137 -2.93 20.11 8.27
CA GLY A 137 -4.06 20.27 7.36
C GLY A 137 -3.80 21.21 6.18
N VAL A 138 -2.54 21.59 5.93
CA VAL A 138 -2.18 22.38 4.74
C VAL A 138 -2.02 21.46 3.56
N GLU A 139 -2.86 21.64 2.54
CA GLU A 139 -2.86 20.81 1.33
C GLU A 139 -1.59 21.05 0.50
N ASN A 140 -1.41 22.29 0.05
CA ASN A 140 -0.28 22.69 -0.78
C ASN A 140 0.72 23.51 0.05
N SER A 141 1.72 22.83 0.61
CA SER A 141 2.63 23.39 1.61
C SER A 141 3.98 23.84 1.06
N TYR A 142 4.16 23.89 -0.28
CA TYR A 142 5.49 24.13 -0.89
C TYR A 142 6.15 25.44 -0.42
N ASN A 143 5.36 26.48 -0.14
CA ASN A 143 5.82 27.78 0.35
C ASN A 143 5.41 28.05 1.81
N SER A 144 4.98 27.03 2.54
CA SER A 144 4.64 27.14 3.96
C SER A 144 5.91 27.23 4.82
N PRO A 145 5.83 27.83 6.01
CA PRO A 145 6.96 27.97 6.92
C PRO A 145 7.41 26.61 7.49
N ASP A 146 8.57 26.61 8.15
CA ASP A 146 9.22 25.40 8.68
C ASP A 146 8.35 24.62 9.66
N ASP A 147 7.50 25.30 10.44
CA ASP A 147 6.60 24.64 11.38
C ASP A 147 5.57 23.70 10.72
N VAL A 148 5.33 23.86 9.42
CA VAL A 148 4.52 22.96 8.58
C VAL A 148 5.40 21.94 7.84
N ASN A 149 6.52 22.39 7.27
CA ASN A 149 7.33 21.58 6.35
C ASN A 149 8.43 20.78 7.03
N MET A 150 8.92 21.21 8.20
CA MET A 150 9.97 20.51 8.94
C MET A 150 9.49 19.11 9.38
N ILE A 151 10.38 18.13 9.25
CA ILE A 151 10.12 16.77 9.72
C ILE A 151 10.54 16.65 11.19
N HIS A 152 9.55 16.47 12.08
CA HIS A 152 9.78 16.21 13.50
C HIS A 152 10.02 14.71 13.73
N TRP A 153 11.27 14.30 13.73
CA TRP A 153 11.65 12.90 13.94
C TRP A 153 11.20 12.39 15.30
N PRO A 154 10.48 11.26 15.38
CA PRO A 154 9.91 10.78 16.63
C PRO A 154 10.96 10.16 17.54
N LYS A 155 10.75 10.28 18.85
CA LYS A 155 11.56 9.58 19.86
C LYS A 155 11.27 8.06 19.86
N SER A 156 9.99 7.68 19.66
CA SER A 156 9.58 6.26 19.59
C SER A 156 9.74 5.73 18.17
N GLN A 157 10.36 4.56 18.06
CA GLN A 157 10.63 3.90 16.78
C GLN A 157 9.69 2.73 16.47
N LYS A 158 8.60 2.54 17.23
CA LYS A 158 7.75 1.35 17.09
C LYS A 158 7.17 1.20 15.68
N ALA A 159 6.55 2.24 15.12
CA ALA A 159 5.98 2.22 13.76
C ALA A 159 7.07 2.07 12.70
N ILE A 160 8.18 2.81 12.87
CA ILE A 160 9.36 2.71 12.00
C ILE A 160 9.92 1.28 11.98
N ASN A 161 10.01 0.62 13.15
CA ASN A 161 10.53 -0.74 13.23
C ASN A 161 9.60 -1.77 12.55
N LYS A 162 8.28 -1.57 12.62
CA LYS A 162 7.33 -2.41 11.87
C LYS A 162 7.56 -2.28 10.37
N LEU A 163 7.60 -1.05 9.85
CA LEU A 163 7.84 -0.80 8.44
C LEU A 163 9.20 -1.35 7.99
N ARG A 164 10.27 -1.15 8.79
CA ARG A 164 11.60 -1.71 8.53
C ARG A 164 11.56 -3.23 8.43
N LYS A 165 10.84 -3.92 9.33
CA LYS A 165 10.64 -5.37 9.29
C LYS A 165 9.97 -5.81 7.99
N LEU A 166 8.93 -5.11 7.56
CA LEU A 166 8.19 -5.43 6.35
C LEU A 166 9.03 -5.21 5.07
N ILE A 167 9.79 -4.11 5.02
CA ILE A 167 10.76 -3.83 3.94
C ILE A 167 11.83 -4.94 3.89
N SER A 168 12.33 -5.38 5.05
CA SER A 168 13.28 -6.49 5.14
C SER A 168 12.71 -7.80 4.57
N ILE A 169 11.44 -8.13 4.87
CA ILE A 169 10.75 -9.28 4.28
C ILE A 169 10.66 -9.13 2.76
N ARG A 170 10.20 -7.97 2.25
CA ARG A 170 10.13 -7.71 0.80
C ARG A 170 11.49 -7.87 0.12
N ASN A 171 12.56 -7.41 0.75
CA ASN A 171 13.91 -7.48 0.20
C ASN A 171 14.48 -8.91 0.25
N LYS A 172 14.21 -9.63 1.33
CA LYS A 172 14.65 -11.01 1.51
C LYS A 172 14.03 -11.98 0.51
N TYR A 173 12.75 -11.81 0.19
CA TYR A 173 11.99 -12.75 -0.64
C TYR A 173 11.68 -12.15 -2.03
N PRO A 174 12.39 -12.59 -3.11
CA PRO A 174 12.17 -12.10 -4.48
C PRO A 174 10.72 -12.24 -4.98
N MET A 175 9.96 -13.19 -4.43
CA MET A 175 8.55 -13.41 -4.78
C MET A 175 7.67 -12.16 -4.59
N TYR A 176 8.05 -11.18 -3.76
CA TYR A 176 7.34 -9.91 -3.63
C TYR A 176 7.65 -8.92 -4.75
N ARG A 177 8.80 -9.08 -5.42
CA ARG A 177 9.35 -8.10 -6.39
C ARG A 177 9.29 -8.60 -7.84
N LYS A 178 8.58 -9.71 -8.10
CA LYS A 178 8.43 -10.23 -9.48
C LYS A 178 7.72 -9.20 -10.36
N ASN A 179 8.30 -8.90 -11.52
CA ASN A 179 7.73 -7.95 -12.49
C ASN A 179 6.60 -8.59 -13.33
N ARG A 180 5.68 -9.24 -12.64
CA ARG A 180 4.49 -9.86 -13.20
C ARG A 180 3.34 -9.72 -12.21
N ALA A 181 2.17 -9.34 -12.71
CA ALA A 181 0.96 -9.30 -11.89
C ALA A 181 0.64 -10.68 -11.30
N LEU A 182 0.04 -10.71 -10.12
CA LEU A 182 -0.35 -11.94 -9.46
C LEU A 182 -1.54 -12.56 -10.20
N SER A 183 -1.50 -13.89 -10.43
CA SER A 183 -2.59 -14.60 -11.08
C SER A 183 -3.81 -14.74 -10.18
N LYS A 184 -4.99 -14.93 -10.78
CA LYS A 184 -6.25 -15.15 -10.02
C LYS A 184 -6.17 -16.38 -9.11
N SER A 185 -5.46 -17.45 -9.52
CA SER A 185 -5.27 -18.66 -8.71
C SER A 185 -4.50 -18.42 -7.41
N ASN A 186 -3.75 -17.33 -7.34
CA ASN A 186 -2.94 -16.92 -6.17
C ASN A 186 -3.61 -15.83 -5.34
N THR A 187 -4.88 -15.56 -5.58
CA THR A 187 -5.63 -14.50 -4.89
C THR A 187 -7.01 -14.99 -4.47
N LEU A 188 -7.46 -14.52 -3.32
CA LEU A 188 -8.80 -14.80 -2.80
C LEU A 188 -9.30 -13.56 -2.05
N ILE A 189 -10.59 -13.30 -2.13
CA ILE A 189 -11.31 -12.42 -1.22
C ILE A 189 -12.24 -13.30 -0.40
N LYS A 190 -12.10 -13.24 0.91
CA LYS A 190 -13.00 -13.91 1.86
C LYS A 190 -13.33 -12.92 2.97
N ASP A 191 -14.61 -12.72 3.24
CA ASP A 191 -15.10 -11.82 4.29
C ASP A 191 -14.43 -10.42 4.23
N ASN A 192 -14.34 -9.85 3.02
CA ASN A 192 -13.64 -8.59 2.68
C ASN A 192 -12.12 -8.56 2.99
N VAL A 193 -11.53 -9.65 3.43
CA VAL A 193 -10.07 -9.80 3.56
C VAL A 193 -9.48 -10.24 2.22
N ILE A 194 -8.47 -9.53 1.76
CA ILE A 194 -7.68 -9.92 0.58
C ILE A 194 -6.61 -10.91 1.02
N ILE A 195 -6.54 -12.04 0.36
CA ILE A 195 -5.55 -13.10 0.64
C ILE A 195 -4.70 -13.31 -0.62
N LEU A 196 -3.40 -13.11 -0.47
CA LEU A 196 -2.43 -13.34 -1.54
C LEU A 196 -1.58 -14.57 -1.19
N LYS A 197 -1.33 -15.45 -2.18
CA LYS A 197 -0.40 -16.57 -2.08
C LYS A 197 0.84 -16.25 -2.89
N LEU A 198 1.98 -16.11 -2.23
CA LEU A 198 3.27 -15.83 -2.83
C LEU A 198 4.18 -17.04 -2.59
N SER A 199 4.75 -17.59 -3.64
CA SER A 199 5.61 -18.76 -3.50
C SER A 199 6.92 -18.62 -4.26
N GLU A 200 7.97 -19.20 -3.67
CA GLU A 200 9.28 -19.33 -4.28
C GLU A 200 10.01 -20.54 -3.67
N LYS A 201 10.38 -21.50 -4.53
CA LYS A 201 10.93 -22.81 -4.11
C LYS A 201 9.97 -23.50 -3.12
N ASP A 202 10.48 -23.88 -1.97
CA ASP A 202 9.80 -24.55 -0.85
C ASP A 202 9.09 -23.58 0.12
N ILE A 203 9.13 -22.28 -0.14
CA ILE A 203 8.54 -21.26 0.73
C ILE A 203 7.22 -20.76 0.14
N LEU A 204 6.16 -20.78 0.95
CA LEU A 204 4.87 -20.18 0.67
C LEU A 204 4.54 -19.13 1.72
N HIS A 205 4.23 -17.90 1.28
CA HIS A 205 3.63 -16.88 2.14
C HIS A 205 2.15 -16.74 1.79
N LYS A 206 1.31 -16.80 2.82
CA LYS A 206 -0.06 -16.29 2.78
C LYS A 206 -0.07 -14.90 3.39
N VAL A 207 -0.45 -13.91 2.58
CA VAL A 207 -0.51 -12.50 2.98
C VAL A 207 -1.96 -12.10 3.09
N TYR A 208 -2.38 -11.65 4.26
CA TYR A 208 -3.74 -11.18 4.53
C TYR A 208 -3.72 -9.66 4.64
N LEU A 209 -4.59 -8.99 3.88
CA LEU A 209 -4.83 -7.55 3.96
C LEU A 209 -6.23 -7.33 4.48
N LYS A 210 -6.34 -6.82 5.69
CA LYS A 210 -7.59 -6.63 6.44
C LYS A 210 -7.73 -5.15 6.84
N ASN A 211 -8.88 -4.56 6.56
CA ASN A 211 -9.11 -3.12 6.68
C ASN A 211 -10.14 -2.70 7.74
N ASP A 212 -10.50 -3.61 8.64
CA ASP A 212 -11.51 -3.38 9.66
C ASP A 212 -11.19 -4.09 10.99
N TYR A 213 -12.06 -3.93 11.98
CA TYR A 213 -11.94 -4.53 13.31
C TYR A 213 -12.83 -5.77 13.51
N SER A 214 -13.52 -6.25 12.46
CA SER A 214 -14.27 -7.51 12.56
C SER A 214 -13.32 -8.71 12.69
N PRO A 215 -13.63 -9.73 13.49
CA PRO A 215 -12.78 -10.91 13.61
C PRO A 215 -12.75 -11.71 12.31
N PHE A 216 -11.54 -12.17 11.93
CA PHE A 216 -11.33 -13.10 10.82
C PHE A 216 -10.52 -14.27 11.32
N GLU A 217 -11.10 -15.48 11.29
CA GLU A 217 -10.50 -16.67 11.85
C GLU A 217 -9.68 -17.44 10.81
N ILE A 218 -8.50 -17.87 11.21
CA ILE A 218 -7.60 -18.74 10.45
C ILE A 218 -7.32 -19.97 11.28
N LYS A 219 -7.60 -21.15 10.74
CA LYS A 219 -7.22 -22.41 11.39
C LYS A 219 -5.70 -22.46 11.52
N ARG A 220 -5.22 -22.73 12.73
CA ARG A 220 -3.79 -22.90 13.00
C ARG A 220 -3.32 -24.18 12.30
N LEU A 221 -2.30 -24.03 11.49
CA LEU A 221 -1.61 -25.11 10.81
C LEU A 221 -0.14 -25.05 11.24
N ASP A 222 0.66 -25.97 10.75
CA ASP A 222 2.12 -25.95 10.94
C ASP A 222 2.78 -24.84 10.09
N GLU A 223 2.40 -23.60 10.40
CA GLU A 223 2.78 -22.38 9.70
C GLU A 223 3.21 -21.33 10.72
N LYS A 224 4.17 -20.48 10.36
CA LYS A 224 4.71 -19.44 11.24
C LYS A 224 4.24 -18.05 10.82
N MET A 225 3.65 -17.29 11.74
CA MET A 225 3.42 -15.87 11.50
C MET A 225 4.74 -15.10 11.59
N ILE A 226 5.13 -14.46 10.50
CA ILE A 226 6.38 -13.71 10.38
C ILE A 226 6.17 -12.19 10.43
N PHE A 227 4.92 -11.72 10.22
CA PHE A 227 4.54 -10.31 10.36
C PHE A 227 3.09 -10.18 10.84
N GLY A 228 2.80 -9.19 11.69
CA GLY A 228 1.46 -8.92 12.23
C GLY A 228 1.16 -9.61 13.56
N ASN A 229 2.12 -10.29 14.17
CA ASN A 229 1.91 -11.04 15.42
C ASN A 229 1.46 -10.18 16.61
N ASP A 230 1.74 -8.88 16.59
CA ASP A 230 1.31 -7.94 17.63
C ASP A 230 -0.15 -7.43 17.46
N LEU A 231 -0.83 -7.92 16.45
CA LEU A 231 -2.19 -7.53 16.07
C LEU A 231 -3.19 -8.68 16.14
N ILE A 232 -2.82 -9.83 16.69
CA ILE A 232 -3.65 -11.05 16.70
C ILE A 232 -4.02 -11.45 18.11
N ASN A 233 -5.14 -12.16 18.19
CA ASN A 233 -5.48 -13.06 19.31
C ASN A 233 -5.33 -14.49 18.82
N GLU A 234 -4.85 -15.38 19.66
CA GLU A 234 -4.67 -16.80 19.30
C GLU A 234 -5.04 -17.73 20.44
N ASN A 235 -5.53 -18.89 20.06
CA ASN A 235 -5.67 -20.05 20.94
C ASN A 235 -4.99 -21.27 20.32
N ASN A 236 -5.16 -22.46 20.90
CA ASN A 236 -4.46 -23.66 20.44
C ASN A 236 -4.75 -24.02 18.98
N ASP A 237 -5.98 -23.76 18.48
CA ASP A 237 -6.44 -24.21 17.16
C ASP A 237 -6.66 -23.10 16.14
N THR A 238 -6.73 -21.85 16.60
CA THR A 238 -7.18 -20.72 15.75
C THR A 238 -6.34 -19.47 15.99
N ILE A 239 -6.04 -18.77 14.92
CA ILE A 239 -5.49 -17.40 14.92
C ILE A 239 -6.62 -16.47 14.51
N ILE A 240 -6.88 -15.45 15.33
CA ILE A 240 -7.93 -14.45 15.08
C ILE A 240 -7.27 -13.14 14.69
N LEU A 241 -7.54 -12.66 13.47
CA LEU A 241 -7.16 -11.34 13.00
C LEU A 241 -8.32 -10.38 13.32
N ASP A 242 -8.25 -9.67 14.42
CA ASP A 242 -9.32 -8.79 14.91
C ASP A 242 -9.04 -7.28 14.68
N LYS A 243 -7.93 -6.94 14.08
CA LYS A 243 -7.49 -5.56 13.83
C LYS A 243 -7.18 -5.33 12.36
N PRO A 244 -7.28 -4.08 11.86
CA PRO A 244 -6.77 -3.77 10.53
C PRO A 244 -5.27 -3.95 10.47
N GLY A 245 -4.77 -4.50 9.34
CA GLY A 245 -3.36 -4.75 9.18
C GLY A 245 -3.01 -5.63 7.99
N VAL A 246 -1.71 -5.75 7.77
CA VAL A 246 -1.10 -6.77 6.92
C VAL A 246 -0.58 -7.88 7.83
N TYR A 247 -0.89 -9.13 7.47
CA TYR A 247 -0.42 -10.31 8.20
C TYR A 247 0.27 -11.25 7.21
N ILE A 248 1.39 -11.82 7.60
CA ILE A 248 2.15 -12.75 6.75
C ILE A 248 2.43 -14.03 7.51
N ILE A 249 1.93 -15.12 6.96
CA ILE A 249 2.17 -16.49 7.46
C ILE A 249 3.08 -17.20 6.47
N GLU A 250 4.20 -17.74 6.97
CA GLU A 250 5.16 -18.53 6.20
C GLU A 250 4.92 -20.02 6.46
N LYS A 251 4.84 -20.78 5.36
CA LYS A 251 4.94 -22.23 5.35
C LYS A 251 6.20 -22.63 4.60
N ARG A 252 6.94 -23.61 5.15
CA ARG A 252 8.07 -24.25 4.50
C ARG A 252 7.70 -25.69 4.16
N GLY A 253 7.99 -26.12 2.93
CA GLY A 253 7.81 -27.49 2.47
C GLY A 253 8.94 -28.39 2.95
#